data_81b7ed8291d55012a344d5bd9389b8fb
#
_entry.id   81b7ed8291d55012a344d5bd9389b8fb
#
_cell.length_a   1.000
_cell.length_b   1.000
_cell.length_c   1.000
_cell.angle_alpha   90.00
_cell.angle_beta   90.00
_cell.angle_gamma   90.00
#
_symmetry.space_group_name_H-M   'P 1'
#
loop_
_entity.id
_entity.type
_entity.pdbx_description
1 polymer ?
#
loop_
_entity_poly.entity_id
_entity_poly.type
_entity_poly.pdbx_seq_one_letter_code
_entity_poly.pdbx_strand_id
1 'polypeptide(L)'
;MTYKLIHQNCLDAMKKMENESIDLMVTSPPYYNAREYSQWENLEAYLSDMNQIFSEVFRVMKTDKTIVVNIGDVLGRTNQNPASRRRIPLGAYFI
;
A
#
# COMPACT_ATOMS: atom_id res chain seq x y z
N MET A 1 -23.34 6.06 16.55
CA MET A 1 -22.10 5.85 15.77
C MET A 1 -22.14 6.73 14.54
N THR A 2 -21.08 7.45 14.29
CA THR A 2 -20.96 8.32 13.12
C THR A 2 -19.82 7.80 12.21
N TYR A 3 -19.98 8.04 10.93
CA TYR A 3 -18.94 7.72 9.96
C TYR A 3 -18.78 8.88 8.97
N LYS A 4 -17.63 8.95 8.33
CA LYS A 4 -17.33 9.94 7.33
C LYS A 4 -16.75 9.25 6.10
N LEU A 5 -17.33 9.52 4.93
CA LEU A 5 -16.81 9.03 3.66
C LEU A 5 -16.05 10.15 2.97
N ILE A 6 -14.79 9.89 2.63
CA ILE A 6 -13.93 10.86 1.96
C ILE A 6 -13.59 10.34 0.57
N HIS A 7 -14.05 11.03 -0.45
CA HIS A 7 -13.74 10.69 -1.84
C HIS A 7 -12.58 11.56 -2.31
N GLN A 8 -11.37 11.07 -2.08
CA GLN A 8 -10.14 11.81 -2.35
C GLN A 8 -8.97 10.84 -2.44
N ASN A 9 -7.88 11.26 -3.10
CA ASN A 9 -6.62 10.53 -3.05
C ASN A 9 -6.20 10.38 -1.59
N CYS A 10 -5.82 9.17 -1.17
CA CYS A 10 -5.54 8.90 0.25
C CYS A 10 -4.38 9.74 0.81
N LEU A 11 -3.35 9.99 0.01
CA LEU A 11 -2.22 10.80 0.45
C LEU A 11 -2.67 12.23 0.75
N ASP A 12 -3.46 12.82 -0.13
CA ASP A 12 -3.99 14.17 0.06
C ASP A 12 -4.94 14.24 1.26
N ALA A 13 -5.77 13.23 1.44
CA ALA A 13 -6.67 13.15 2.58
C ALA A 13 -5.89 13.06 3.90
N MET A 14 -4.88 12.20 3.96
CA MET A 14 -4.08 12.03 5.17
C MET A 14 -3.26 13.27 5.53
N LYS A 15 -2.79 14.03 4.54
CA LYS A 15 -2.06 15.28 4.80
C LYS A 15 -2.88 16.29 5.60
N LYS A 16 -4.20 16.21 5.55
CA LYS A 16 -5.11 17.07 6.29
C LYS A 16 -5.44 16.55 7.69
N MET A 17 -5.02 15.34 8.00
CA MET A 17 -5.27 14.72 9.31
C MET A 17 -4.18 15.11 10.30
N GLU A 18 -4.56 15.20 11.56
CA GLU A 18 -3.63 15.48 12.65
C GLU A 18 -2.72 14.28 12.92
N ASN A 19 -1.55 14.54 13.46
CA ASN A 19 -0.67 13.47 13.94
C ASN A 19 -1.37 12.65 15.00
N GLU A 20 -1.12 11.35 15.01
CA GLU A 20 -1.60 10.44 16.05
C GLU A 20 -3.11 10.59 16.31
N SER A 21 -3.90 10.61 15.22
CA SER A 21 -5.35 10.79 15.31
C SER A 21 -6.16 9.53 14.99
N ILE A 22 -5.52 8.48 14.48
CA ILE A 22 -6.20 7.27 14.00
C ILE A 22 -5.90 6.08 14.89
N ASP A 23 -6.93 5.33 15.26
CA ASP A 23 -6.83 4.18 16.15
C ASP A 23 -6.63 2.85 15.43
N LEU A 24 -7.16 2.72 14.22
CA LEU A 24 -7.08 1.49 13.43
C LEU A 24 -7.08 1.83 11.96
N MET A 25 -6.21 1.18 11.21
CA MET A 25 -6.25 1.23 9.75
C MET A 25 -6.34 -0.19 9.21
N VAL A 26 -7.24 -0.38 8.25
CA VAL A 26 -7.34 -1.62 7.47
C VAL A 26 -7.31 -1.21 6.01
N THR A 27 -6.38 -1.75 5.25
CA THR A 27 -6.24 -1.37 3.85
C THR A 27 -5.73 -2.53 3.00
N SER A 28 -6.06 -2.46 1.73
CA SER A 28 -5.50 -3.32 0.70
C SER A 28 -4.95 -2.40 -0.39
N PRO A 29 -3.67 -2.04 -0.33
CA PRO A 29 -3.08 -1.16 -1.34
C PRO A 29 -3.01 -1.89 -2.69
N PRO A 30 -2.88 -1.16 -3.80
CA PRO A 30 -2.70 -1.81 -5.09
C PRO A 30 -1.45 -2.65 -5.08
N TYR A 31 -1.55 -3.84 -5.68
CA TYR A 31 -0.41 -4.72 -5.85
C TYR A 31 0.40 -4.27 -7.07
N TYR A 32 1.71 -4.39 -6.99
CA TYR A 32 2.58 -3.95 -8.07
C TYR A 32 2.17 -4.56 -9.42
N ASN A 33 1.66 -3.74 -10.32
CA ASN A 33 1.24 -4.09 -11.68
C ASN A 33 0.36 -5.34 -11.80
N ALA A 34 -0.43 -5.65 -10.76
CA ALA A 34 -1.33 -6.79 -10.76
C ALA A 34 -2.63 -6.51 -11.53
N ARG A 35 -2.97 -5.24 -11.72
CA ARG A 35 -4.20 -4.80 -12.40
C ARG A 35 -3.88 -3.73 -13.43
N GLU A 36 -4.68 -3.65 -14.49
CA GLU A 36 -4.48 -2.67 -15.57
C GLU A 36 -4.65 -1.22 -15.12
N TYR A 37 -5.49 -0.97 -14.13
CA TYR A 37 -5.75 0.38 -13.64
C TYR A 37 -4.64 0.94 -12.77
N SER A 38 -3.67 0.12 -12.38
CA SER A 38 -2.55 0.52 -11.51
C SER A 38 -1.26 -0.04 -12.07
N GLN A 39 -0.55 0.76 -12.86
CA GLN A 39 0.70 0.36 -13.47
C GLN A 39 1.83 1.30 -13.06
N TRP A 40 2.96 0.73 -12.74
CA TRP A 40 4.20 1.46 -12.43
C TRP A 40 5.28 1.04 -13.41
N GLU A 41 6.14 1.98 -13.74
CA GLU A 41 7.22 1.76 -14.69
C GLU A 41 8.20 0.68 -14.22
N ASN A 42 8.46 0.64 -12.92
CA ASN A 42 9.32 -0.36 -12.29
C ASN A 42 8.95 -0.53 -10.82
N LEU A 43 9.53 -1.54 -10.18
CA LEU A 43 9.26 -1.82 -8.77
C LEU A 43 9.67 -0.66 -7.85
N GLU A 44 10.77 0.02 -8.17
CA GLU A 44 11.27 1.14 -7.37
C GLU A 44 10.27 2.30 -7.35
N ALA A 45 9.64 2.61 -8.49
CA ALA A 45 8.60 3.64 -8.57
C ALA A 45 7.40 3.27 -7.70
N TYR A 46 6.98 2.01 -7.75
CA TYR A 46 5.90 1.50 -6.90
C TYR A 46 6.24 1.65 -5.42
N LEU A 47 7.43 1.20 -5.02
CA LEU A 47 7.85 1.26 -3.62
C LEU A 47 8.02 2.71 -3.14
N SER A 48 8.46 3.61 -4.00
CA SER A 48 8.54 5.04 -3.68
C SER A 48 7.17 5.62 -3.37
N ASP A 49 6.17 5.32 -4.19
CA ASP A 49 4.80 5.78 -3.96
C ASP A 49 4.22 5.19 -2.68
N MET A 50 4.43 3.89 -2.46
CA MET A 50 3.97 3.24 -1.24
C MET A 50 4.66 3.80 0.00
N ASN A 51 5.95 4.13 -0.10
CA ASN A 51 6.67 4.73 1.01
C ASN A 51 6.10 6.11 1.40
N GLN A 52 5.74 6.92 0.41
CA GLN A 52 5.10 8.21 0.68
C GLN A 52 3.77 8.04 1.40
N ILE A 53 2.93 7.11 0.92
CA ILE A 53 1.63 6.83 1.50
C ILE A 53 1.78 6.31 2.93
N PHE A 54 2.62 5.30 3.13
CA PHE A 54 2.77 4.68 4.45
C PHE A 54 3.55 5.54 5.44
N SER A 55 4.36 6.49 4.99
CA SER A 55 4.94 7.50 5.87
C SER A 55 3.84 8.36 6.49
N GLU A 56 2.83 8.73 5.72
CA GLU A 56 1.68 9.47 6.25
C GLU A 56 0.79 8.59 7.11
N VAL A 57 0.61 7.33 6.74
CA VAL A 57 -0.09 6.36 7.58
C VAL A 57 0.56 6.30 8.97
N PHE A 58 1.88 6.19 9.00
CA PHE A 58 2.62 6.12 10.25
C PHE A 58 2.45 7.38 11.09
N ARG A 59 2.43 8.54 10.44
CA ARG A 59 2.25 9.83 11.11
C ARG A 59 0.88 9.97 11.75
N VAL A 60 -0.19 9.57 11.05
CA VAL A 60 -1.56 9.75 11.54
C VAL A 60 -1.99 8.68 12.54
N MET A 61 -1.31 7.54 12.57
CA MET A 61 -1.63 6.46 13.51
C MET A 61 -1.13 6.81 14.91
N LYS A 62 -1.97 6.50 15.89
CA LYS A 62 -1.55 6.60 17.31
C LYS A 62 -0.53 5.52 17.63
N THR A 63 0.35 5.82 18.58
CA THR A 63 1.30 4.85 19.13
C THR A 63 0.55 3.65 19.70
N ASP A 64 1.10 2.45 19.51
CA ASP A 64 0.54 1.18 20.00
C ASP A 64 -0.81 0.79 19.38
N LYS A 65 -1.15 1.35 18.26
CA LYS A 65 -2.35 0.96 17.51
C LYS A 65 -2.00 0.09 16.31
N THR A 66 -3.01 -0.53 15.74
CA THR A 66 -2.84 -1.60 14.75
C THR A 66 -3.10 -1.10 13.33
N ILE A 67 -2.22 -1.48 12.41
CA ILE A 67 -2.40 -1.32 10.98
C ILE A 67 -2.51 -2.72 10.39
N VAL A 68 -3.57 -2.97 9.63
CA VAL A 68 -3.76 -4.23 8.92
C VAL A 68 -3.64 -3.98 7.43
N VAL A 69 -2.69 -4.64 6.79
CA VAL A 69 -2.45 -4.50 5.36
C VAL A 69 -2.63 -5.85 4.69
N ASN A 70 -3.57 -5.93 3.74
CA ASN A 70 -3.74 -7.10 2.90
C ASN A 70 -2.99 -6.85 1.60
N ILE A 71 -1.90 -7.57 1.39
CA ILE A 71 -1.03 -7.42 0.22
C ILE A 71 -0.68 -8.79 -0.35
N GLY A 72 -0.70 -8.91 -1.69
CA GLY A 72 -0.31 -10.13 -2.37
C GLY A 72 1.08 -10.01 -2.97
N ASP A 73 1.75 -11.15 -3.07
CA ASP A 73 2.99 -11.24 -3.81
C ASP A 73 2.73 -11.09 -5.31
N VAL A 74 3.72 -10.64 -6.05
CA VAL A 74 3.66 -10.57 -7.51
C VAL A 74 4.52 -11.67 -8.10
N LEU A 75 3.96 -12.36 -9.09
CA LEU A 75 4.71 -13.36 -9.87
C LEU A 75 5.34 -12.66 -11.06
N GLY A 76 6.68 -12.66 -11.09
CA GLY A 76 7.43 -12.19 -12.24
C GLY A 76 7.17 -13.13 -13.43
N ARG A 77 6.97 -12.55 -14.61
CA ARG A 77 6.80 -13.36 -15.84
C ARG A 77 8.14 -13.58 -16.50
N THR A 78 8.49 -14.85 -16.68
CA THR A 78 9.48 -15.22 -17.67
C THR A 78 8.72 -15.82 -18.84
N ASN A 79 9.08 -15.44 -20.04
CA ASN A 79 8.24 -15.57 -21.24
C ASN A 79 7.93 -17.00 -21.70
N GLN A 80 8.51 -18.04 -21.15
CA GLN A 80 8.47 -19.35 -21.80
C GLN A 80 8.21 -20.54 -20.89
N ASN A 81 8.27 -20.38 -19.58
CA ASN A 81 8.05 -21.50 -18.69
C ASN A 81 7.34 -21.03 -17.40
N PRO A 82 6.07 -21.43 -17.19
CA PRO A 82 5.35 -21.08 -15.97
C PRO A 82 6.06 -21.51 -14.69
N ALA A 83 6.90 -22.56 -14.75
CA ALA A 83 7.64 -23.02 -13.58
C ALA A 83 8.81 -22.13 -13.19
N SER A 84 9.22 -21.19 -14.05
CA SER A 84 10.32 -20.27 -13.78
C SER A 84 9.88 -18.89 -13.33
N ARG A 85 8.61 -18.72 -12.94
CA ARG A 85 8.09 -17.46 -12.43
C ARG A 85 8.76 -17.12 -11.10
N ARG A 86 9.32 -15.91 -11.02
CA ARG A 86 9.79 -15.37 -9.76
C ARG A 86 8.64 -14.76 -8.98
N ARG A 87 8.58 -15.07 -7.71
CA ARG A 87 7.67 -14.42 -6.79
C ARG A 87 8.36 -13.21 -6.18
N ILE A 88 7.70 -12.06 -6.24
CA ILE A 88 8.16 -10.86 -5.57
C ILE A 88 7.38 -10.73 -4.26
N PRO A 89 8.02 -10.90 -3.10
CA PRO A 89 7.31 -10.88 -1.82
C PRO A 89 7.03 -9.43 -1.39
N LEU A 90 6.01 -8.82 -1.95
CA LEU A 90 5.69 -7.42 -1.69
C LEU A 90 5.50 -7.13 -0.21
N GLY A 91 4.91 -8.05 0.54
CA GLY A 91 4.69 -7.87 1.97
C GLY A 91 5.94 -7.53 2.74
N ALA A 92 7.08 -8.10 2.35
CA ALA A 92 8.35 -7.86 3.02
C ALA A 92 8.83 -6.41 2.89
N TYR A 93 8.41 -5.71 1.84
CA TYR A 93 8.79 -4.31 1.62
C TYR A 93 7.97 -3.32 2.43
N PHE A 94 6.90 -3.78 3.09
CA PHE A 94 6.03 -2.93 3.91
C PHE A 94 6.37 -2.97 5.40
N ILE A 95 7.34 -3.77 5.78
CA ILE A 95 7.74 -3.93 7.20
C ILE A 95 8.74 -2.86 7.60
#